data_a7f3c41647ad2b9dd5bb81bb03fde5f3
#
_entry.id   a7f3c41647ad2b9dd5bb81bb03fde5f3
#
_cell.length_a   1.000
_cell.length_b   1.000
_cell.length_c   1.000
_cell.angle_alpha   90.00
_cell.angle_beta   90.00
_cell.angle_gamma   90.00
#
_symmetry.space_group_name_H-M   'P 1'
#
loop_
_entity.id
_entity.type
_entity.pdbx_description
1 polymer ?
#
loop_
_entity_poly.entity_id
_entity_poly.type
_entity_poly.pdbx_seq_one_letter_code
_entity_poly.pdbx_strand_id
1 'polypeptide(L)'
;RISRLNASCGASPASIAYNMPVPISGWRDSSGSDSWPQNYGGSYYAGPQTLRKALVNSHNTAAAQTLMTMVGVERSVDFLHRLGIDDDHIDATPFGLSLGSSGITPLQMTAAFGTLANGGVYQAPISVLGISDSQGKVIWDGHAQQERRRVFSESTAYLVVDMLKDAVKSGTGTSAKISGQTVAGKTGTNSDQKGVFFSGMTGYYASSIWIGHDNYKALSSKTTGSSAAAPLWQAYMKKIHAGLSNQDILGGNPSEYGLVKVTTCAVSGQLATSACRNDSM
;
A
#
# COMPACT_ATOMS: atom_id res chain seq x y z
N ARG A 1 -9.64 -12.14 16.68
CA ARG A 1 -10.16 -12.46 15.33
C ARG A 1 -11.03 -11.31 14.87
N ILE A 2 -10.67 -10.62 13.87
CA ILE A 2 -11.62 -9.82 13.09
C ILE A 2 -12.42 -10.83 12.29
N SER A 3 -13.45 -11.36 12.92
CA SER A 3 -14.36 -12.29 12.27
C SER A 3 -15.38 -11.46 11.52
N ARG A 4 -15.22 -11.38 10.29
CA ARG A 4 -16.00 -11.01 9.12
C ARG A 4 -15.21 -10.09 8.22
N LEU A 5 -14.05 -10.55 7.83
CA LEU A 5 -13.53 -10.15 6.53
C LEU A 5 -14.33 -10.93 5.52
N ASN A 6 -15.10 -10.24 4.73
CA ASN A 6 -15.80 -10.87 3.62
C ASN A 6 -14.79 -11.63 2.76
N ALA A 7 -14.94 -12.89 2.88
CA ALA A 7 -15.09 -13.87 1.82
C ALA A 7 -13.93 -14.20 0.91
N SER A 8 -12.75 -13.60 0.90
CA SER A 8 -11.78 -14.17 -0.04
C SER A 8 -10.54 -14.77 0.58
N CYS A 9 -10.01 -14.25 1.68
CA CYS A 9 -8.86 -14.92 2.31
C CYS A 9 -8.80 -14.89 3.84
N GLY A 10 -9.76 -14.25 4.51
CA GLY A 10 -9.84 -14.25 5.97
C GLY A 10 -8.61 -13.67 6.70
N ALA A 11 -7.75 -12.92 6.01
CA ALA A 11 -6.53 -12.37 6.57
C ALA A 11 -6.80 -11.13 7.43
N SER A 12 -5.95 -10.91 8.42
CA SER A 12 -5.95 -9.74 9.30
C SER A 12 -4.53 -9.16 9.43
N PRO A 13 -4.37 -7.95 9.95
CA PRO A 13 -3.03 -7.41 10.23
C PRO A 13 -2.15 -8.31 11.11
N ALA A 14 -2.78 -9.18 11.92
CA ALA A 14 -2.09 -10.15 12.78
C ALA A 14 -1.83 -11.52 12.11
N SER A 15 -2.37 -11.77 10.91
CA SER A 15 -2.07 -13.01 10.17
C SER A 15 -0.57 -13.13 9.91
N ILE A 16 -0.06 -14.36 10.01
CA ILE A 16 1.37 -14.62 9.89
C ILE A 16 1.77 -14.74 8.43
N ALA A 17 2.79 -13.98 8.06
CA ALA A 17 3.57 -14.12 6.84
C ALA A 17 4.99 -14.55 7.19
N TYR A 18 5.65 -15.24 6.28
CA TYR A 18 7.00 -15.77 6.51
C TYR A 18 8.04 -14.93 5.78
N ASN A 19 8.90 -14.26 6.54
CA ASN A 19 10.08 -13.61 6.00
C ASN A 19 11.25 -14.63 5.99
N MET A 20 11.20 -15.54 5.03
CA MET A 20 12.11 -16.70 4.93
C MET A 20 12.49 -16.94 3.47
N PRO A 21 13.67 -17.54 3.21
CA PRO A 21 14.13 -17.89 1.87
C PRO A 21 13.43 -19.17 1.37
N VAL A 22 12.12 -19.11 1.18
CA VAL A 22 11.33 -20.24 0.68
C VAL A 22 11.12 -20.08 -0.82
N PRO A 23 11.54 -21.05 -1.64
CA PRO A 23 11.32 -21.04 -3.08
C PRO A 23 9.84 -20.84 -3.43
N ILE A 24 9.61 -19.99 -4.42
CA ILE A 24 8.26 -19.67 -4.91
C ILE A 24 8.14 -20.18 -6.34
N SER A 25 7.12 -20.97 -6.61
CA SER A 25 6.87 -21.50 -7.97
C SER A 25 6.75 -20.35 -8.97
N GLY A 26 7.50 -20.46 -10.06
CA GLY A 26 7.60 -19.40 -11.07
C GLY A 26 8.62 -18.30 -10.76
N TRP A 27 9.22 -18.30 -9.58
CA TRP A 27 10.34 -17.42 -9.26
C TRP A 27 11.67 -18.12 -9.57
N ARG A 28 12.44 -17.57 -10.49
CA ARG A 28 13.70 -18.18 -10.95
C ARG A 28 14.88 -17.26 -10.62
N ASP A 29 16.00 -17.86 -10.26
CA ASP A 29 17.28 -17.15 -10.19
C ASP A 29 17.95 -17.09 -11.57
N SER A 30 19.14 -16.52 -11.64
CA SER A 30 19.91 -16.40 -12.88
C SER A 30 20.37 -17.74 -13.47
N SER A 31 20.36 -18.82 -12.67
CA SER A 31 20.65 -20.19 -13.13
C SER A 31 19.40 -20.93 -13.66
N GLY A 32 18.21 -20.33 -13.51
CA GLY A 32 16.93 -20.94 -13.84
C GLY A 32 16.38 -21.86 -12.76
N SER A 33 17.02 -21.92 -11.59
CA SER A 33 16.56 -22.70 -10.44
C SER A 33 15.46 -21.98 -9.68
N ASP A 34 14.59 -22.74 -8.99
CA ASP A 34 13.58 -22.17 -8.11
C ASP A 34 14.23 -21.33 -7.02
N SER A 35 13.70 -20.14 -6.80
CA SER A 35 14.29 -19.13 -5.93
C SER A 35 13.22 -18.35 -5.18
N TRP A 36 13.61 -17.26 -4.52
CA TRP A 36 12.76 -16.34 -3.76
C TRP A 36 13.30 -14.91 -3.87
N PRO A 37 12.45 -13.88 -3.65
CA PRO A 37 12.92 -12.50 -3.65
C PRO A 37 13.88 -12.22 -2.49
N GLN A 38 14.92 -11.43 -2.76
CA GLN A 38 15.78 -10.93 -1.73
C GLN A 38 15.16 -9.72 -1.01
N ASN A 39 15.33 -9.62 0.30
CA ASN A 39 15.01 -8.41 1.02
C ASN A 39 16.04 -7.31 0.74
N TYR A 40 15.62 -6.05 0.86
CA TYR A 40 16.55 -4.93 0.75
C TYR A 40 17.66 -5.04 1.82
N GLY A 41 18.90 -4.86 1.41
CA GLY A 41 20.07 -5.01 2.30
C GLY A 41 20.56 -6.45 2.49
N GLY A 42 20.02 -7.44 1.75
CA GLY A 42 20.54 -8.82 1.73
C GLY A 42 19.72 -9.83 2.53
N SER A 43 20.38 -10.81 3.10
CA SER A 43 19.80 -12.04 3.67
C SER A 43 19.24 -11.89 5.09
N TYR A 44 18.67 -10.76 5.46
CA TYR A 44 17.97 -10.65 6.73
C TYR A 44 16.58 -11.32 6.63
N TYR A 45 16.40 -12.42 7.35
CA TYR A 45 15.15 -13.16 7.42
C TYR A 45 14.67 -13.23 8.87
N ALA A 46 13.53 -12.58 9.14
CA ALA A 46 12.96 -12.51 10.50
C ALA A 46 12.08 -13.73 10.86
N GLY A 47 11.95 -14.70 9.95
CA GLY A 47 11.06 -15.84 10.16
C GLY A 47 9.57 -15.46 10.14
N PRO A 48 8.71 -16.15 10.92
CA PRO A 48 7.29 -15.83 11.04
C PRO A 48 7.09 -14.43 11.61
N GLN A 49 6.21 -13.66 11.01
CA GLN A 49 5.87 -12.31 11.47
C GLN A 49 4.45 -11.93 11.04
N THR A 50 3.87 -10.93 11.67
CA THR A 50 2.55 -10.44 11.28
C THR A 50 2.60 -9.72 9.92
N LEU A 51 1.49 -9.74 9.17
CA LEU A 51 1.36 -8.95 7.93
C LEU A 51 1.65 -7.46 8.18
N ARG A 52 1.23 -6.92 9.34
CA ARG A 52 1.57 -5.56 9.75
C ARG A 52 3.08 -5.33 9.77
N LYS A 53 3.83 -6.18 10.48
CA LYS A 53 5.29 -6.07 10.58
C LYS A 53 5.97 -6.21 9.23
N ALA A 54 5.49 -7.14 8.40
CA ALA A 54 5.99 -7.34 7.03
C ALA A 54 5.81 -6.09 6.16
N LEU A 55 4.62 -5.47 6.19
CA LEU A 55 4.31 -4.26 5.43
C LEU A 55 5.11 -3.05 5.94
N VAL A 56 5.18 -2.85 7.26
CA VAL A 56 5.91 -1.73 7.91
C VAL A 56 7.38 -1.74 7.52
N ASN A 57 8.00 -2.92 7.50
CA ASN A 57 9.42 -3.10 7.15
C ASN A 57 9.65 -3.39 5.66
N SER A 58 8.58 -3.51 4.88
CA SER A 58 8.67 -3.76 3.42
C SER A 58 9.45 -5.03 3.07
N HIS A 59 9.15 -6.15 3.75
CA HIS A 59 9.83 -7.42 3.52
C HIS A 59 9.32 -8.11 2.24
N ASN A 60 10.21 -8.26 1.27
CA ASN A 60 9.90 -8.79 -0.06
C ASN A 60 9.46 -10.25 -0.03
N THR A 61 10.14 -11.10 0.74
CA THR A 61 9.79 -12.52 0.87
C THR A 61 8.39 -12.71 1.43
N ALA A 62 8.05 -11.92 2.46
CA ALA A 62 6.71 -11.97 3.07
C ALA A 62 5.63 -11.47 2.10
N ALA A 63 5.91 -10.43 1.30
CA ALA A 63 4.99 -9.94 0.27
C ALA A 63 4.71 -11.01 -0.80
N ALA A 64 5.77 -11.62 -1.34
CA ALA A 64 5.65 -12.66 -2.36
C ALA A 64 4.93 -13.91 -1.82
N GLN A 65 5.25 -14.37 -0.63
CA GLN A 65 4.53 -15.49 -0.02
C GLN A 65 3.07 -15.17 0.27
N THR A 66 2.76 -13.96 0.74
CA THR A 66 1.37 -13.52 0.94
C THR A 66 0.60 -13.56 -0.36
N LEU A 67 1.18 -13.05 -1.46
CA LEU A 67 0.56 -13.15 -2.78
C LEU A 67 0.27 -14.60 -3.14
N MET A 68 1.28 -15.47 -3.07
CA MET A 68 1.17 -16.85 -3.56
C MET A 68 0.30 -17.75 -2.70
N THR A 69 0.28 -17.54 -1.37
CA THR A 69 -0.42 -18.45 -0.44
C THR A 69 -1.79 -17.94 0.00
N MET A 70 -2.02 -16.64 -0.03
CA MET A 70 -3.26 -16.04 0.50
C MET A 70 -4.14 -15.39 -0.58
N VAL A 71 -3.56 -14.89 -1.67
CA VAL A 71 -4.29 -14.09 -2.67
C VAL A 71 -4.36 -14.79 -4.02
N GLY A 72 -3.22 -15.08 -4.63
CA GLY A 72 -3.09 -15.60 -5.98
C GLY A 72 -2.96 -14.50 -7.05
N VAL A 73 -2.38 -14.88 -8.19
CA VAL A 73 -2.12 -13.96 -9.32
C VAL A 73 -3.42 -13.41 -9.90
N GLU A 74 -4.35 -14.29 -10.25
CA GLU A 74 -5.62 -13.92 -10.91
C GLU A 74 -6.41 -12.89 -10.09
N ARG A 75 -6.62 -13.15 -8.79
CA ARG A 75 -7.33 -12.22 -7.92
C ARG A 75 -6.63 -10.89 -7.76
N SER A 76 -5.29 -10.89 -7.82
CA SER A 76 -4.51 -9.65 -7.76
C SER A 76 -4.71 -8.81 -9.02
N VAL A 77 -4.76 -9.43 -10.20
CA VAL A 77 -5.05 -8.76 -11.46
C VAL A 77 -6.47 -8.18 -11.44
N ASP A 78 -7.48 -8.98 -11.08
CA ASP A 78 -8.86 -8.50 -10.92
C ASP A 78 -8.97 -7.31 -9.97
N PHE A 79 -8.20 -7.34 -8.88
CA PHE A 79 -8.16 -6.25 -7.92
C PHE A 79 -7.57 -4.97 -8.52
N LEU A 80 -6.50 -5.08 -9.31
CA LEU A 80 -5.89 -3.95 -10.01
C LEU A 80 -6.84 -3.34 -11.06
N HIS A 81 -7.55 -4.17 -11.84
CA HIS A 81 -8.60 -3.70 -12.76
C HIS A 81 -9.68 -2.91 -12.03
N ARG A 82 -10.10 -3.37 -10.86
CA ARG A 82 -11.09 -2.63 -10.05
C ARG A 82 -10.55 -1.31 -9.51
N LEU A 83 -9.24 -1.11 -9.45
CA LEU A 83 -8.58 0.14 -9.12
C LEU A 83 -8.30 1.02 -10.36
N GLY A 84 -8.80 0.66 -11.55
CA GLY A 84 -8.62 1.41 -12.78
C GLY A 84 -7.25 1.26 -13.42
N ILE A 85 -6.56 0.16 -13.15
CA ILE A 85 -5.27 -0.20 -13.75
C ILE A 85 -5.55 -1.28 -14.78
N ASP A 86 -5.24 -1.04 -16.03
CA ASP A 86 -5.48 -1.94 -17.15
C ASP A 86 -4.30 -2.89 -17.43
N ASP A 87 -4.50 -3.88 -18.30
CA ASP A 87 -3.53 -4.92 -18.62
C ASP A 87 -2.20 -4.37 -19.17
N ASP A 88 -2.23 -3.26 -19.88
CA ASP A 88 -1.04 -2.63 -20.46
C ASP A 88 -0.04 -2.17 -19.38
N HIS A 89 -0.52 -1.98 -18.15
CA HIS A 89 0.27 -1.54 -17.01
C HIS A 89 0.59 -2.66 -16.01
N ILE A 90 0.02 -3.86 -16.17
CA ILE A 90 0.13 -4.94 -15.20
C ILE A 90 1.14 -5.99 -15.66
N ASP A 91 2.18 -6.20 -14.87
CA ASP A 91 3.02 -7.39 -14.95
C ASP A 91 2.34 -8.51 -14.13
N ALA A 92 1.56 -9.35 -14.81
CA ALA A 92 0.75 -10.42 -14.21
C ALA A 92 1.59 -11.64 -13.78
N THR A 93 2.83 -11.42 -13.35
CA THR A 93 3.71 -12.45 -12.79
C THR A 93 3.72 -12.39 -11.26
N PRO A 94 4.11 -13.46 -10.56
CA PRO A 94 4.34 -13.40 -9.11
C PRO A 94 5.31 -12.28 -8.71
N PHE A 95 6.33 -12.03 -9.52
CA PHE A 95 7.30 -10.96 -9.32
C PHE A 95 6.64 -9.59 -9.48
N GLY A 96 5.96 -9.37 -10.61
CA GLY A 96 5.34 -8.09 -10.95
C GLY A 96 4.33 -7.65 -9.91
N LEU A 97 3.47 -8.57 -9.51
CA LEU A 97 2.39 -8.27 -8.56
C LEU A 97 2.86 -8.13 -7.11
N SER A 98 3.85 -8.92 -6.67
CA SER A 98 4.31 -8.87 -5.27
C SER A 98 5.31 -7.78 -4.98
N LEU A 99 6.18 -7.44 -5.94
CA LEU A 99 7.26 -6.46 -5.75
C LEU A 99 7.11 -5.18 -6.56
N GLY A 100 6.09 -5.11 -7.42
CA GLY A 100 5.75 -3.87 -8.12
C GLY A 100 6.63 -3.55 -9.30
N SER A 101 6.91 -4.52 -10.20
CA SER A 101 7.54 -4.24 -11.49
C SER A 101 6.56 -3.74 -12.56
N SER A 102 5.26 -3.74 -12.25
CA SER A 102 4.21 -3.18 -13.10
C SER A 102 4.44 -1.69 -13.38
N GLY A 103 4.14 -1.26 -14.62
CA GLY A 103 4.32 0.12 -15.08
C GLY A 103 3.22 1.07 -14.63
N ILE A 104 2.82 1.05 -13.36
CA ILE A 104 1.72 1.86 -12.82
C ILE A 104 2.14 3.32 -12.72
N THR A 105 1.33 4.21 -13.29
CA THR A 105 1.60 5.66 -13.28
C THR A 105 1.38 6.27 -11.90
N PRO A 106 2.02 7.43 -11.57
CA PRO A 106 1.73 8.16 -10.34
C PRO A 106 0.26 8.54 -10.18
N LEU A 107 -0.46 8.81 -11.28
CA LEU A 107 -1.88 9.12 -11.26
C LEU A 107 -2.72 7.91 -10.83
N GLN A 108 -2.49 6.75 -11.43
CA GLN A 108 -3.16 5.49 -11.06
C GLN A 108 -2.86 5.09 -9.62
N MET A 109 -1.59 5.23 -9.20
CA MET A 109 -1.20 4.97 -7.82
C MET A 109 -1.88 5.94 -6.83
N THR A 110 -2.01 7.21 -7.20
CA THR A 110 -2.74 8.21 -6.39
C THR A 110 -4.22 7.83 -6.26
N ALA A 111 -4.87 7.42 -7.34
CA ALA A 111 -6.26 6.97 -7.31
C ALA A 111 -6.44 5.70 -6.45
N ALA A 112 -5.49 4.76 -6.51
CA ALA A 112 -5.50 3.56 -5.66
C ALA A 112 -5.37 3.91 -4.17
N PHE A 113 -4.46 4.80 -3.79
CA PHE A 113 -4.33 5.29 -2.41
C PHE A 113 -5.52 6.15 -2.00
N GLY A 114 -6.09 6.95 -2.91
CA GLY A 114 -7.35 7.66 -2.72
C GLY A 114 -8.52 6.72 -2.42
N THR A 115 -8.54 5.55 -3.06
CA THR A 115 -9.55 4.51 -2.80
C THR A 115 -9.45 3.99 -1.35
N LEU A 116 -8.24 3.83 -0.82
CA LEU A 116 -8.03 3.49 0.60
C LEU A 116 -8.51 4.61 1.52
N ALA A 117 -8.12 5.86 1.24
CA ALA A 117 -8.47 7.03 2.04
C ALA A 117 -9.98 7.28 2.09
N ASN A 118 -10.70 6.83 1.08
CA ASN A 118 -12.12 7.06 0.91
C ASN A 118 -12.97 5.78 1.22
N GLY A 119 -12.47 4.93 2.09
CA GLY A 119 -13.23 3.77 2.59
C GLY A 119 -13.48 2.67 1.56
N GLY A 120 -12.64 2.55 0.53
CA GLY A 120 -12.70 1.48 -0.45
C GLY A 120 -13.56 1.79 -1.69
N VAL A 121 -13.92 3.06 -1.92
CA VAL A 121 -14.60 3.50 -3.14
C VAL A 121 -13.60 4.13 -4.09
N TYR A 122 -13.36 3.48 -5.22
CA TYR A 122 -12.58 4.04 -6.31
C TYR A 122 -13.34 5.21 -6.96
N GLN A 123 -12.60 6.25 -7.28
CA GLN A 123 -13.06 7.39 -8.08
C GLN A 123 -12.04 7.62 -9.19
N ALA A 124 -12.51 7.56 -10.43
CA ALA A 124 -11.64 7.82 -11.58
C ALA A 124 -11.11 9.26 -11.52
N PRO A 125 -9.80 9.47 -11.80
CA PRO A 125 -9.28 10.83 -11.90
C PRO A 125 -10.00 11.64 -12.97
N ILE A 126 -10.32 12.90 -12.68
CA ILE A 126 -10.90 13.86 -13.63
C ILE A 126 -10.02 15.09 -13.71
N SER A 127 -9.84 15.64 -14.91
CA SER A 127 -9.05 16.84 -15.15
C SER A 127 -9.91 18.07 -15.44
N VAL A 128 -11.14 17.87 -15.90
CA VAL A 128 -12.11 18.94 -16.17
C VAL A 128 -13.24 18.82 -15.17
N LEU A 129 -13.45 19.84 -14.33
CA LEU A 129 -14.47 19.84 -13.29
C LEU A 129 -15.84 20.24 -13.85
N GLY A 130 -15.87 21.17 -14.81
CA GLY A 130 -17.11 21.59 -15.44
C GLY A 130 -16.86 22.44 -16.67
N ILE A 131 -17.85 22.49 -17.55
CA ILE A 131 -17.89 23.36 -18.72
C ILE A 131 -19.20 24.14 -18.66
N SER A 132 -19.11 25.48 -18.80
CA SER A 132 -20.27 26.35 -18.87
C SER A 132 -20.24 27.15 -20.18
N ASP A 133 -21.42 27.53 -20.67
CA ASP A 133 -21.54 28.46 -21.81
C ASP A 133 -21.27 29.92 -21.36
N SER A 134 -21.35 30.85 -22.33
CA SER A 134 -21.13 32.28 -22.11
C SER A 134 -22.17 32.94 -21.19
N GLN A 135 -23.27 32.25 -20.89
CA GLN A 135 -24.34 32.72 -20.02
C GLN A 135 -24.23 32.07 -18.61
N GLY A 136 -23.18 31.26 -18.37
CA GLY A 136 -22.96 30.57 -17.09
C GLY A 136 -23.77 29.28 -16.90
N LYS A 137 -24.50 28.82 -17.93
CA LYS A 137 -25.22 27.55 -17.87
C LYS A 137 -24.23 26.39 -17.95
N VAL A 138 -24.28 25.48 -17.01
CA VAL A 138 -23.46 24.27 -17.00
C VAL A 138 -23.86 23.38 -18.17
N ILE A 139 -22.89 23.10 -19.06
CA ILE A 139 -23.04 22.17 -20.21
C ILE A 139 -22.58 20.77 -19.82
N TRP A 140 -21.54 20.70 -19.01
CA TRP A 140 -20.96 19.43 -18.55
C TRP A 140 -20.46 19.55 -17.10
N ASP A 141 -20.74 18.53 -16.29
CA ASP A 141 -20.30 18.42 -14.89
C ASP A 141 -19.45 17.17 -14.77
N GLY A 142 -18.14 17.37 -14.50
CA GLY A 142 -17.17 16.29 -14.37
C GLY A 142 -17.42 15.39 -13.17
N HIS A 143 -17.90 15.97 -12.08
CA HIS A 143 -18.21 15.18 -10.89
C HIS A 143 -19.43 14.27 -11.07
N ALA A 144 -20.43 14.73 -11.82
CA ALA A 144 -21.61 13.93 -12.17
C ALA A 144 -21.27 12.78 -13.13
N GLN A 145 -20.24 12.95 -13.97
CA GLN A 145 -19.79 11.95 -14.93
C GLN A 145 -18.65 11.06 -14.39
N GLN A 146 -18.13 11.36 -13.21
CA GLN A 146 -17.01 10.64 -12.63
C GLN A 146 -17.39 9.20 -12.31
N GLU A 147 -16.66 8.24 -12.89
CA GLU A 147 -16.82 6.84 -12.55
C GLU A 147 -16.49 6.58 -11.08
N ARG A 148 -17.38 5.88 -10.39
CA ARG A 148 -17.23 5.49 -8.99
C ARG A 148 -17.64 4.05 -8.80
N ARG A 149 -16.86 3.26 -8.06
CA ARG A 149 -17.19 1.87 -7.72
C ARG A 149 -16.57 1.44 -6.40
N ARG A 150 -17.27 0.61 -5.64
CA ARG A 150 -16.68 0.00 -4.45
C ARG A 150 -15.75 -1.12 -4.86
N VAL A 151 -14.49 -1.02 -4.42
CA VAL A 151 -13.43 -2.00 -4.69
C VAL A 151 -13.32 -2.99 -3.53
N PHE A 152 -13.37 -2.50 -2.29
CA PHE A 152 -13.33 -3.31 -1.07
C PHE A 152 -14.16 -2.66 0.06
N SER A 153 -14.34 -3.40 1.15
CA SER A 153 -15.13 -2.92 2.29
C SER A 153 -14.42 -1.80 3.05
N GLU A 154 -15.18 -1.00 3.77
CA GLU A 154 -14.65 0.03 4.65
C GLU A 154 -13.76 -0.56 5.75
N SER A 155 -14.13 -1.73 6.29
CA SER A 155 -13.30 -2.45 7.25
C SER A 155 -11.94 -2.83 6.70
N THR A 156 -11.87 -3.28 5.43
CA THR A 156 -10.61 -3.57 4.75
C THR A 156 -9.79 -2.30 4.57
N ALA A 157 -10.41 -1.19 4.12
CA ALA A 157 -9.75 0.10 3.99
C ALA A 157 -9.15 0.56 5.32
N TYR A 158 -9.94 0.50 6.39
CA TYR A 158 -9.51 0.89 7.74
C TYR A 158 -8.27 0.10 8.19
N LEU A 159 -8.28 -1.23 8.03
CA LEU A 159 -7.16 -2.09 8.43
C LEU A 159 -5.88 -1.81 7.64
N VAL A 160 -6.00 -1.59 6.33
CA VAL A 160 -4.84 -1.28 5.48
C VAL A 160 -4.30 0.11 5.80
N VAL A 161 -5.17 1.11 5.95
CA VAL A 161 -4.77 2.47 6.35
C VAL A 161 -4.08 2.47 7.71
N ASP A 162 -4.58 1.70 8.67
CA ASP A 162 -3.97 1.57 10.00
C ASP A 162 -2.55 0.97 9.93
N MET A 163 -2.34 -0.07 9.11
CA MET A 163 -0.99 -0.61 8.87
C MET A 163 -0.07 0.40 8.14
N LEU A 164 -0.61 1.20 7.21
CA LEU A 164 0.15 2.23 6.48
C LEU A 164 0.50 3.44 7.37
N LYS A 165 -0.34 3.78 8.37
CA LYS A 165 0.03 4.72 9.43
C LYS A 165 1.27 4.25 10.19
N ASP A 166 1.33 2.98 10.54
CA ASP A 166 2.50 2.40 11.22
C ASP A 166 3.75 2.42 10.33
N ALA A 167 3.62 2.20 9.02
CA ALA A 167 4.74 2.29 8.07
C ALA A 167 5.36 3.71 8.03
N VAL A 168 4.55 4.76 8.21
CA VAL A 168 5.02 6.14 8.35
C VAL A 168 5.49 6.43 9.77
N LYS A 169 4.85 5.85 10.79
CA LYS A 169 5.20 6.09 12.19
C LYS A 169 6.58 5.54 12.56
N SER A 170 6.90 4.32 12.12
CA SER A 170 8.09 3.59 12.57
C SER A 170 8.76 2.72 11.51
N GLY A 171 8.23 2.68 10.28
CA GLY A 171 8.73 1.87 9.18
C GLY A 171 9.53 2.66 8.15
N THR A 172 9.50 2.19 6.92
CA THR A 172 10.27 2.77 5.79
C THR A 172 9.78 4.15 5.36
N GLY A 173 8.58 4.57 5.78
CA GLY A 173 7.94 5.84 5.42
C GLY A 173 8.17 6.99 6.40
N THR A 174 9.06 6.86 7.39
CA THR A 174 9.23 7.85 8.47
C THR A 174 9.57 9.26 8.00
N SER A 175 10.23 9.39 6.86
CA SER A 175 10.57 10.67 6.23
C SER A 175 9.37 11.41 5.63
N ALA A 176 8.19 10.76 5.56
CA ALA A 176 6.95 11.39 5.09
C ALA A 176 6.11 12.01 6.21
N LYS A 177 6.54 11.95 7.46
CA LYS A 177 5.80 12.53 8.60
C LYS A 177 5.61 14.03 8.43
N ILE A 178 4.37 14.49 8.67
CA ILE A 178 4.03 15.90 8.73
C ILE A 178 3.60 16.22 10.17
N SER A 179 4.28 17.17 10.80
CA SER A 179 3.93 17.59 12.16
C SER A 179 2.48 18.06 12.22
N GLY A 180 1.71 17.55 13.17
CA GLY A 180 0.31 17.90 13.35
C GLY A 180 -0.66 17.28 12.34
N GLN A 181 -0.22 16.32 11.52
CA GLN A 181 -1.09 15.62 10.56
C GLN A 181 -0.95 14.09 10.68
N THR A 182 -2.06 13.39 10.54
CA THR A 182 -2.08 11.93 10.38
C THR A 182 -1.70 11.58 8.95
N VAL A 183 -0.64 10.78 8.79
CA VAL A 183 -0.13 10.34 7.48
C VAL A 183 -0.11 8.83 7.42
N ALA A 184 -0.59 8.28 6.32
CA ALA A 184 -0.43 6.87 5.95
C ALA A 184 0.22 6.78 4.57
N GLY A 185 1.12 5.83 4.35
CA GLY A 185 1.80 5.72 3.06
C GLY A 185 2.81 4.60 2.99
N LYS A 186 3.33 4.40 1.78
CA LYS A 186 4.29 3.34 1.48
C LYS A 186 5.38 3.83 0.53
N THR A 187 6.61 3.46 0.83
CA THR A 187 7.77 3.63 -0.04
C THR A 187 7.85 2.52 -1.09
N GLY A 188 8.37 2.84 -2.25
CA GLY A 188 8.79 1.89 -3.28
C GLY A 188 10.23 2.18 -3.70
N THR A 189 11.00 1.14 -3.92
CA THR A 189 12.35 1.20 -4.50
C THR A 189 12.50 -0.03 -5.38
N ASN A 190 12.70 0.15 -6.67
CA ASN A 190 12.91 -0.97 -7.56
C ASN A 190 14.37 -1.44 -7.55
N SER A 191 14.60 -2.60 -8.15
CA SER A 191 15.95 -3.14 -8.35
C SER A 191 16.80 -2.15 -9.14
N ASP A 192 18.09 -2.06 -8.80
CA ASP A 192 19.07 -1.15 -9.41
C ASP A 192 18.74 0.34 -9.24
N GLN A 193 17.83 0.70 -8.36
CA GLN A 193 17.40 2.10 -8.10
C GLN A 193 17.02 2.88 -9.37
N LYS A 194 16.38 2.24 -10.35
CA LYS A 194 15.93 2.89 -11.60
C LYS A 194 14.70 3.77 -11.40
N GLY A 195 13.96 3.52 -10.34
CA GLY A 195 12.81 4.33 -9.94
C GLY A 195 12.52 4.17 -8.46
N VAL A 196 12.13 5.26 -7.81
CA VAL A 196 11.72 5.26 -6.42
C VAL A 196 10.38 5.95 -6.26
N PHE A 197 9.57 5.43 -5.39
CA PHE A 197 8.19 5.85 -5.18
C PHE A 197 7.93 6.20 -3.72
N PHE A 198 7.04 7.14 -3.51
CA PHE A 198 6.25 7.26 -2.29
C PHE A 198 4.82 7.57 -2.66
N SER A 199 3.89 6.78 -2.17
CA SER A 199 2.45 7.03 -2.24
C SER A 199 1.90 7.15 -0.83
N GLY A 200 1.15 8.21 -0.58
CA GLY A 200 0.64 8.48 0.75
C GLY A 200 -0.65 9.28 0.73
N MET A 201 -1.26 9.35 1.90
CA MET A 201 -2.52 10.03 2.13
C MET A 201 -2.58 10.67 3.51
N THR A 202 -3.40 11.69 3.62
CA THR A 202 -3.86 12.33 4.86
C THR A 202 -5.38 12.30 4.90
N GLY A 203 -6.00 12.88 5.90
CA GLY A 203 -7.46 13.07 5.91
C GLY A 203 -8.00 14.01 4.83
N TYR A 204 -7.12 14.72 4.12
CA TYR A 204 -7.50 15.70 3.09
C TYR A 204 -7.15 15.25 1.68
N TYR A 205 -5.96 14.66 1.48
CA TYR A 205 -5.38 14.43 0.15
C TYR A 205 -4.68 13.08 0.07
N ALA A 206 -4.75 12.47 -1.11
CA ALA A 206 -3.86 11.40 -1.54
C ALA A 206 -2.91 11.95 -2.61
N SER A 207 -1.66 11.49 -2.62
CA SER A 207 -0.66 11.91 -3.59
C SER A 207 0.42 10.86 -3.76
N SER A 208 0.99 10.78 -4.95
CA SER A 208 2.11 9.89 -5.26
C SER A 208 3.22 10.64 -5.94
N ILE A 209 4.45 10.33 -5.60
CA ILE A 209 5.66 10.86 -6.24
C ILE A 209 6.53 9.70 -6.73
N TRP A 210 6.94 9.79 -7.99
CA TRP A 210 7.94 8.94 -8.60
C TRP A 210 9.16 9.77 -8.96
N ILE A 211 10.36 9.21 -8.76
CA ILE A 211 11.62 9.80 -9.17
C ILE A 211 12.40 8.76 -9.96
N GLY A 212 12.82 9.09 -11.15
CA GLY A 212 13.59 8.25 -12.05
C GLY A 212 14.07 9.04 -13.25
N HIS A 213 14.87 8.41 -14.09
CA HIS A 213 15.26 8.95 -15.39
C HIS A 213 14.28 8.49 -16.47
N ASP A 214 13.97 9.34 -17.45
CA ASP A 214 13.09 9.01 -18.58
C ASP A 214 13.59 7.80 -19.39
N ASN A 215 14.91 7.63 -19.48
CA ASN A 215 15.55 6.49 -20.14
C ASN A 215 15.80 5.30 -19.21
N TYR A 216 15.18 5.29 -18.06
CA TYR A 216 15.26 4.22 -17.06
C TYR A 216 16.67 3.86 -16.59
N LYS A 217 17.60 4.82 -16.61
CA LYS A 217 18.95 4.67 -16.02
C LYS A 217 18.86 4.60 -14.50
N ALA A 218 19.81 3.89 -13.90
CA ALA A 218 19.91 3.84 -12.46
C ALA A 218 20.19 5.23 -11.86
N LEU A 219 19.51 5.51 -10.76
CA LEU A 219 19.83 6.61 -9.86
C LEU A 219 21.05 6.24 -9.01
N SER A 220 21.51 7.15 -8.15
CA SER A 220 22.55 6.81 -7.17
C SER A 220 22.10 5.61 -6.31
N SER A 221 23.04 4.72 -5.99
CA SER A 221 22.79 3.54 -5.13
C SER A 221 22.25 3.87 -3.74
N LYS A 222 22.36 5.13 -3.30
CA LYS A 222 21.81 5.65 -2.04
C LYS A 222 20.38 6.19 -2.19
N THR A 223 19.85 6.28 -3.42
CA THR A 223 18.52 6.80 -3.67
C THR A 223 17.47 5.71 -3.46
N THR A 224 16.60 5.94 -2.49
CA THR A 224 15.48 5.04 -2.16
C THR A 224 14.19 5.82 -2.04
N GLY A 225 13.04 5.12 -2.01
CA GLY A 225 11.77 5.75 -1.68
C GLY A 225 11.81 6.52 -0.35
N SER A 226 12.53 5.97 0.62
CA SER A 226 12.69 6.56 1.97
C SER A 226 13.57 7.80 1.98
N SER A 227 14.67 7.82 1.20
CA SER A 227 15.67 8.91 1.20
C SER A 227 15.37 10.02 0.21
N ALA A 228 14.54 9.79 -0.80
CA ALA A 228 14.26 10.76 -1.86
C ALA A 228 12.75 11.04 -2.07
N ALA A 229 11.94 10.03 -2.39
CA ALA A 229 10.54 10.27 -2.71
C ALA A 229 9.70 10.69 -1.49
N ALA A 230 9.89 10.05 -0.34
CA ALA A 230 9.16 10.37 0.89
C ALA A 230 9.44 11.79 1.42
N PRO A 231 10.72 12.28 1.48
CA PRO A 231 10.99 13.67 1.88
C PRO A 231 10.42 14.70 0.89
N LEU A 232 10.48 14.42 -0.41
CA LEU A 232 9.90 15.32 -1.42
C LEU A 232 8.38 15.38 -1.28
N TRP A 233 7.73 14.22 -1.11
CA TRP A 233 6.29 14.13 -0.82
C TRP A 233 5.94 14.92 0.44
N GLN A 234 6.70 14.75 1.50
CA GLN A 234 6.51 15.47 2.76
C GLN A 234 6.60 16.99 2.58
N ALA A 235 7.62 17.47 1.86
CA ALA A 235 7.83 18.90 1.63
C ALA A 235 6.68 19.53 0.83
N TYR A 236 6.16 18.84 -0.18
CA TYR A 236 4.99 19.25 -0.95
C TYR A 236 3.73 19.23 -0.07
N MET A 237 3.42 18.11 0.56
CA MET A 237 2.22 17.93 1.35
C MET A 237 2.18 18.89 2.56
N LYS A 238 3.31 19.15 3.20
CA LYS A 238 3.40 20.14 4.27
C LYS A 238 2.95 21.53 3.82
N LYS A 239 3.26 21.93 2.59
CA LYS A 239 2.84 23.23 2.05
C LYS A 239 1.34 23.31 1.86
N ILE A 240 0.73 22.29 1.27
CA ILE A 240 -0.72 22.30 1.01
C ILE A 240 -1.57 22.02 2.27
N HIS A 241 -0.94 21.59 3.38
CA HIS A 241 -1.59 21.45 4.68
C HIS A 241 -1.39 22.67 5.60
N ALA A 242 -0.72 23.72 5.14
CA ALA A 242 -0.51 24.91 5.94
C ALA A 242 -1.85 25.52 6.35
N GLY A 243 -2.06 25.67 7.67
CA GLY A 243 -3.32 26.17 8.24
C GLY A 243 -4.44 25.14 8.39
N LEU A 244 -4.25 23.89 7.96
CA LEU A 244 -5.23 22.83 8.17
C LEU A 244 -5.02 22.14 9.52
N SER A 245 -6.10 21.97 10.28
CA SER A 245 -6.09 21.13 11.48
C SER A 245 -5.91 19.66 11.12
N ASN A 246 -5.49 18.83 12.08
CA ASN A 246 -5.42 17.39 11.82
C ASN A 246 -6.81 16.81 11.53
N GLN A 247 -6.92 16.09 10.44
CA GLN A 247 -8.07 15.26 10.12
C GLN A 247 -7.58 13.82 9.97
N ASP A 248 -8.23 12.87 10.67
CA ASP A 248 -7.85 11.48 10.54
C ASP A 248 -8.30 10.92 9.19
N ILE A 249 -7.53 9.97 8.69
CA ILE A 249 -7.87 9.20 7.49
C ILE A 249 -8.83 8.12 7.96
N LEU A 250 -10.05 8.08 7.48
CA LEU A 250 -11.08 7.18 7.99
C LEU A 250 -11.21 7.34 9.52
N GLY A 251 -11.75 8.48 9.92
CA GLY A 251 -12.00 8.81 11.34
C GLY A 251 -13.01 7.86 11.98
N GLY A 252 -13.15 7.95 13.31
CA GLY A 252 -14.06 7.13 14.08
C GLY A 252 -13.40 5.92 14.76
N ASN A 253 -14.21 5.12 15.44
CA ASN A 253 -13.75 3.96 16.19
C ASN A 253 -13.77 2.70 15.31
N PRO A 254 -12.89 1.71 15.56
CA PRO A 254 -12.89 0.44 14.83
C PRO A 254 -14.25 -0.27 14.78
N SER A 255 -15.07 -0.12 15.84
CA SER A 255 -16.41 -0.71 15.92
C SER A 255 -17.38 -0.18 14.87
N GLU A 256 -17.23 1.07 14.42
CA GLU A 256 -18.04 1.67 13.35
C GLU A 256 -17.80 1.01 12.00
N TYR A 257 -16.62 0.38 11.85
CA TYR A 257 -16.22 -0.41 10.69
C TYR A 257 -16.50 -1.92 10.86
N GLY A 258 -17.25 -2.31 11.90
CA GLY A 258 -17.49 -3.72 12.23
C GLY A 258 -16.25 -4.47 12.73
N LEU A 259 -15.25 -3.74 13.25
CA LEU A 259 -14.00 -4.25 13.75
C LEU A 259 -13.99 -4.28 15.28
N VAL A 260 -13.27 -5.24 15.85
CA VAL A 260 -13.04 -5.33 17.30
C VAL A 260 -11.55 -5.31 17.59
N LYS A 261 -11.15 -4.56 18.61
CA LYS A 261 -9.77 -4.53 19.08
C LYS A 261 -9.51 -5.75 19.96
N VAL A 262 -8.51 -6.54 19.59
CA VAL A 262 -8.12 -7.75 20.31
C VAL A 262 -6.60 -7.79 20.49
N THR A 263 -6.16 -8.50 21.54
CA THR A 263 -4.75 -8.86 21.72
C THR A 263 -4.48 -10.19 20.99
N THR A 264 -3.46 -10.22 20.16
CA THR A 264 -3.06 -11.41 19.41
C THR A 264 -1.68 -11.90 19.86
N CYS A 265 -1.45 -13.19 19.76
CA CYS A 265 -0.14 -13.79 19.96
C CYS A 265 0.80 -13.36 18.80
N ALA A 266 1.98 -12.85 19.12
CA ALA A 266 2.94 -12.38 18.12
C ALA A 266 3.51 -13.53 17.26
N VAL A 267 3.50 -14.76 17.78
CA VAL A 267 4.02 -15.95 17.08
C VAL A 267 2.96 -16.56 16.15
N SER A 268 1.74 -16.77 16.66
CA SER A 268 0.69 -17.49 15.90
C SER A 268 -0.30 -16.59 15.17
N GLY A 269 -0.35 -15.30 15.52
CA GLY A 269 -1.35 -14.36 14.99
C GLY A 269 -2.79 -14.62 15.49
N GLN A 270 -2.98 -15.64 16.33
CA GLN A 270 -4.27 -15.98 16.93
C GLN A 270 -4.56 -15.11 18.16
N LEU A 271 -5.78 -15.20 18.71
CA LEU A 271 -6.10 -14.54 19.98
C LEU A 271 -5.11 -14.97 21.06
N ALA A 272 -4.59 -13.99 21.79
CA ALA A 272 -3.65 -14.27 22.86
C ALA A 272 -4.33 -15.04 24.00
N THR A 273 -3.63 -16.05 24.51
CA THR A 273 -3.99 -16.82 25.70
C THR A 273 -3.03 -16.48 26.84
N SER A 274 -3.24 -17.06 28.02
CA SER A 274 -2.30 -16.95 29.15
C SER A 274 -0.89 -17.44 28.79
N ALA A 275 -0.78 -18.46 27.96
CA ALA A 275 0.50 -18.98 27.47
C ALA A 275 1.31 -17.95 26.66
N CYS A 276 0.64 -17.08 25.88
CA CYS A 276 1.32 -16.05 25.09
C CYS A 276 1.96 -14.93 25.92
N ARG A 277 1.67 -14.83 27.21
CA ARG A 277 2.22 -13.80 28.10
C ARG A 277 3.62 -14.15 28.63
N ASN A 278 4.00 -15.40 28.50
CA ASN A 278 5.28 -15.92 28.99
C ASN A 278 6.33 -16.10 27.90
N ASP A 279 5.97 -15.85 26.64
CA ASP A 279 6.91 -15.84 25.52
C ASP A 279 7.66 -14.50 25.53
N SER A 280 8.75 -14.47 26.31
CA SER A 280 9.76 -13.41 26.18
C SER A 280 10.47 -13.58 24.84
N MET A 281 10.07 -12.80 23.83
CA MET A 281 10.89 -12.54 22.65
C MET A 281 11.48 -11.16 22.73
#